data_dfd73b3fc4eb757d0f69f9308c95b204
#
_entry.id   dfd73b3fc4eb757d0f69f9308c95b204
#
_cell.length_a   1.000
_cell.length_b   1.000
_cell.length_c   1.000
_cell.angle_alpha   90.00
_cell.angle_beta   90.00
_cell.angle_gamma   90.00
#
_symmetry.space_group_name_H-M   'P 1'
#
loop_
_entity.id
_entity.type
_entity.pdbx_description
1 polymer ?
#
loop_
_entity_poly.entity_id
_entity_poly.type
_entity_poly.pdbx_seq_one_letter_code
_entity_poly.pdbx_strand_id
1 'polypeptide(L)'
;MNRSIQDLVIGGGVLGVNCALALADAGRSVTLVEQNTVCSGCSHGNAGWVTPCHSLPIPGPGLVYQTLKWMLQGDSPLYIKPTLRPTMWSWLWRFYRHCNEPAQLRGLQAMAELNRHVLPLTRELVQRHQIDC
;
A
#
# COMPACT_ATOMS: atom_id res chain seq x y z
N MET A 1 22.58 7.03 -30.33
CA MET A 1 22.49 7.89 -29.15
C MET A 1 22.42 6.99 -27.92
N ASN A 2 23.49 6.95 -27.15
CA ASN A 2 23.52 6.15 -25.93
C ASN A 2 22.74 6.92 -24.84
N ARG A 3 21.46 6.64 -24.65
CA ARG A 3 20.67 7.21 -23.54
C ARG A 3 21.10 6.45 -22.28
N SER A 4 21.90 7.07 -21.45
CA SER A 4 22.17 6.55 -20.11
C SER A 4 20.84 6.52 -19.34
N ILE A 5 20.42 5.33 -18.91
CA ILE A 5 19.26 5.16 -18.00
C ILE A 5 19.67 5.79 -16.67
N GLN A 6 18.96 6.83 -16.23
CA GLN A 6 19.20 7.44 -14.93
C GLN A 6 18.41 6.75 -13.83
N ASP A 7 17.17 6.31 -14.15
CA ASP A 7 16.28 5.64 -13.21
C ASP A 7 15.64 4.42 -13.84
N LEU A 8 15.59 3.33 -13.10
CA LEU A 8 14.91 2.10 -13.47
C LEU A 8 13.76 1.83 -12.51
N VAL A 9 12.55 1.75 -13.03
CA VAL A 9 11.36 1.35 -12.28
C VAL A 9 10.99 -0.08 -12.68
N ILE A 10 10.94 -0.98 -11.72
CA ILE A 10 10.60 -2.39 -11.93
C ILE A 10 9.18 -2.64 -11.42
N GLY A 11 8.31 -3.04 -12.33
CA GLY A 11 6.89 -3.28 -12.12
C GLY A 11 6.01 -2.14 -12.64
N GLY A 12 5.11 -2.47 -13.57
CA GLY A 12 4.19 -1.56 -14.25
C GLY A 12 2.79 -1.51 -13.64
N GLY A 13 2.64 -1.79 -12.34
CA GLY A 13 1.39 -1.54 -11.61
C GLY A 13 1.17 -0.05 -11.33
N VAL A 14 0.04 0.31 -10.71
CA VAL A 14 -0.31 1.72 -10.43
C VAL A 14 0.80 2.48 -9.70
N LEU A 15 1.48 1.85 -8.75
CA LEU A 15 2.60 2.48 -8.04
C LEU A 15 3.80 2.75 -8.96
N GLY A 16 4.22 1.75 -9.72
CA GLY A 16 5.37 1.89 -10.63
C GLY A 16 5.12 2.92 -11.73
N VAL A 17 3.93 2.92 -12.32
CA VAL A 17 3.53 3.90 -13.34
C VAL A 17 3.56 5.32 -12.77
N ASN A 18 2.97 5.57 -11.60
CA ASN A 18 2.99 6.90 -10.98
C ASN A 18 4.40 7.33 -10.56
N CYS A 19 5.24 6.43 -10.06
CA CYS A 19 6.64 6.73 -9.76
C CYS A 19 7.42 7.10 -11.03
N ALA A 20 7.25 6.33 -12.11
CA ALA A 20 7.91 6.61 -13.39
C ALA A 20 7.45 7.96 -13.97
N LEU A 21 6.16 8.27 -13.88
CA LEU A 21 5.59 9.53 -14.34
C LEU A 21 6.15 10.70 -13.53
N ALA A 22 6.15 10.63 -12.21
CA ALA A 22 6.69 11.68 -11.36
C ALA A 22 8.19 11.95 -11.60
N LEU A 23 8.97 10.90 -11.84
CA LEU A 23 10.38 11.04 -12.21
C LEU A 23 10.55 11.68 -13.59
N ALA A 24 9.72 11.30 -14.56
CA ALA A 24 9.74 11.88 -15.90
C ALA A 24 9.33 13.37 -15.87
N ASP A 25 8.30 13.73 -15.12
CA ASP A 25 7.87 15.12 -14.90
C ASP A 25 8.98 15.96 -14.22
N ALA A 26 9.80 15.34 -13.41
CA ALA A 26 11.00 15.98 -12.83
C ALA A 26 12.19 16.06 -13.83
N GLY A 27 11.99 15.74 -15.10
CA GLY A 27 13.01 15.82 -16.15
C GLY A 27 14.02 14.68 -16.15
N ARG A 28 13.77 13.59 -15.44
CA ARG A 28 14.69 12.44 -15.37
C ARG A 28 14.46 11.46 -16.54
N SER A 29 15.52 10.77 -16.93
CA SER A 29 15.42 9.69 -17.93
C SER A 29 15.04 8.40 -17.23
N VAL A 30 13.80 7.95 -17.43
CA VAL A 30 13.22 6.79 -16.75
C VAL A 30 13.00 5.63 -17.70
N THR A 31 13.32 4.43 -17.26
CA THR A 31 12.95 3.18 -17.91
C THR A 31 12.04 2.39 -16.96
N LEU A 32 10.82 2.07 -17.41
CA LEU A 32 9.90 1.19 -16.70
C LEU A 32 9.93 -0.20 -17.32
N VAL A 33 10.13 -1.22 -16.51
CA VAL A 33 10.16 -2.63 -16.92
C VAL A 33 9.01 -3.37 -16.27
N GLU A 34 8.19 -4.03 -17.08
CA GLU A 34 7.07 -4.86 -16.64
C GLU A 34 7.19 -6.25 -17.28
N GLN A 35 6.93 -7.30 -16.51
CA GLN A 35 7.02 -8.68 -17.01
C GLN A 35 5.88 -9.07 -17.95
N ASN A 36 4.73 -8.40 -17.83
CA ASN A 36 3.52 -8.63 -18.62
C ASN A 36 3.03 -7.31 -19.24
N THR A 37 1.72 -7.13 -19.31
CA THR A 37 1.11 -5.86 -19.72
C THR A 37 1.03 -4.89 -18.54
N VAL A 38 1.28 -3.62 -18.77
CA VAL A 38 1.15 -2.56 -17.76
C VAL A 38 -0.23 -2.61 -17.12
N CYS A 39 -0.27 -2.52 -15.80
CA CYS A 39 -1.47 -2.58 -14.96
C CYS A 39 -2.29 -3.88 -15.03
N SER A 40 -1.79 -4.96 -15.66
CA SER A 40 -2.54 -6.22 -15.81
C SER A 40 -2.73 -7.05 -14.53
N GLY A 41 -2.02 -6.71 -13.44
CA GLY A 41 -2.13 -7.38 -12.14
C GLY A 41 -3.22 -6.82 -11.24
N CYS A 42 -2.92 -6.70 -9.96
CA CYS A 42 -3.83 -6.17 -8.93
C CYS A 42 -4.37 -4.76 -9.25
N SER A 43 -3.64 -3.97 -10.03
CA SER A 43 -4.07 -2.61 -10.41
C SER A 43 -5.28 -2.61 -11.35
N HIS A 44 -5.45 -3.65 -12.18
CA HIS A 44 -6.63 -3.79 -13.04
C HIS A 44 -7.89 -4.14 -12.24
N GLY A 45 -7.74 -4.97 -11.20
CA GLY A 45 -8.86 -5.48 -10.41
C GLY A 45 -9.18 -4.69 -9.14
N ASN A 46 -8.62 -3.49 -8.95
CA ASN A 46 -8.93 -2.67 -7.79
C ASN A 46 -10.24 -1.89 -7.95
N ALA A 47 -10.77 -1.36 -6.84
CA ALA A 47 -12.02 -0.60 -6.83
C ALA A 47 -11.90 0.82 -7.41
N GLY A 48 -10.69 1.29 -7.73
CA GLY A 48 -10.46 2.65 -8.24
C GLY A 48 -10.70 3.78 -7.24
N TRP A 49 -10.85 3.47 -5.97
CA TRP A 49 -11.19 4.46 -4.95
C TRP A 49 -9.96 5.15 -4.38
N VAL A 50 -10.03 6.46 -4.26
CA VAL A 50 -9.08 7.28 -3.53
C VAL A 50 -9.68 7.60 -2.16
N THR A 51 -9.35 6.77 -1.16
CA THR A 51 -9.97 6.80 0.17
C THR A 51 -8.94 7.04 1.29
N PRO A 52 -8.48 8.26 1.50
CA PRO A 52 -7.49 8.56 2.55
C PRO A 52 -8.00 8.24 3.97
N CYS A 53 -9.31 8.16 4.17
CA CYS A 53 -9.92 7.83 5.46
C CYS A 53 -9.79 6.35 5.86
N HIS A 54 -9.51 5.42 4.93
CA HIS A 54 -9.36 4.00 5.20
C HIS A 54 -7.90 3.59 5.51
N SER A 55 -7.14 4.49 6.10
CA SER A 55 -5.71 4.30 6.36
C SER A 55 -5.39 4.09 7.83
N LEU A 56 -6.28 3.41 8.55
CA LEU A 56 -6.03 3.07 9.95
C LEU A 56 -4.98 1.96 10.06
N PRO A 57 -3.99 2.10 10.96
CA PRO A 57 -3.08 0.99 11.27
C PRO A 57 -3.86 -0.22 11.76
N ILE A 58 -3.60 -1.40 11.19
CA ILE A 58 -4.27 -2.63 11.60
C ILE A 58 -3.96 -2.99 13.06
N PRO A 59 -2.69 -2.93 13.55
CA PRO A 59 -2.40 -3.19 14.95
C PRO A 59 -3.01 -2.11 15.84
N GLY A 60 -3.85 -2.52 16.79
CA GLY A 60 -4.49 -1.63 17.75
C GLY A 60 -4.80 -2.33 19.08
N PRO A 61 -5.10 -1.56 20.14
CA PRO A 61 -5.47 -2.11 21.43
C PRO A 61 -6.69 -3.03 21.32
N GLY A 62 -6.65 -4.17 21.99
CA GLY A 62 -7.76 -5.13 22.03
C GLY A 62 -7.91 -6.02 20.78
N LEU A 63 -7.21 -5.72 19.67
CA LEU A 63 -7.35 -6.46 18.41
C LEU A 63 -7.06 -7.96 18.59
N VAL A 64 -6.04 -8.31 19.37
CA VAL A 64 -5.67 -9.73 19.58
C VAL A 64 -6.79 -10.51 20.23
N TYR A 65 -7.41 -9.95 21.27
CA TYR A 65 -8.56 -10.56 21.92
C TYR A 65 -9.73 -10.73 20.96
N GLN A 66 -10.03 -9.69 20.18
CA GLN A 66 -11.11 -9.70 19.20
C GLN A 66 -10.85 -10.70 18.07
N THR A 67 -9.60 -10.79 17.59
CA THR A 67 -9.20 -11.76 16.57
C THR A 67 -9.37 -13.19 17.05
N LEU A 68 -8.94 -13.49 18.28
CA LEU A 68 -9.14 -14.83 18.88
C LEU A 68 -10.62 -15.17 19.01
N LYS A 69 -11.45 -14.21 19.43
CA LYS A 69 -12.90 -14.37 19.48
C LYS A 69 -13.50 -14.66 18.10
N TRP A 70 -13.08 -13.92 17.07
CA TRP A 70 -13.52 -14.14 15.70
C TRP A 70 -13.11 -15.50 15.14
N MET A 71 -11.89 -15.95 15.42
CA MET A 71 -11.41 -17.26 14.96
C MET A 71 -12.20 -18.44 15.54
N LEU A 72 -12.89 -18.24 16.67
CA LEU A 72 -13.80 -19.21 17.26
C LEU A 72 -15.22 -19.16 16.64
N GLN A 73 -15.51 -18.15 15.83
CA GLN A 73 -16.79 -17.97 15.14
C GLN A 73 -16.64 -18.40 13.69
N GLY A 74 -17.63 -19.18 13.17
CA GLY A 74 -17.58 -19.74 11.82
C GLY A 74 -17.53 -18.69 10.68
N ASP A 75 -18.01 -17.47 10.92
CA ASP A 75 -18.06 -16.35 9.96
C ASP A 75 -16.93 -15.33 10.17
N SER A 76 -15.76 -15.77 10.59
CA SER A 76 -14.64 -14.87 10.86
C SER A 76 -14.13 -14.18 9.60
N PRO A 77 -13.99 -12.84 9.59
CA PRO A 77 -13.37 -12.11 8.49
C PRO A 77 -11.84 -12.33 8.43
N LEU A 78 -11.27 -12.93 9.46
CA LEU A 78 -9.84 -13.21 9.54
C LEU A 78 -9.60 -14.66 9.92
N TYR A 79 -8.88 -15.38 9.06
CA TYR A 79 -8.41 -16.73 9.33
C TYR A 79 -6.89 -16.80 9.24
N ILE A 80 -6.26 -17.21 10.33
CA ILE A 80 -4.82 -17.48 10.36
C ILE A 80 -4.63 -18.98 10.32
N LYS A 81 -4.12 -19.50 9.17
CA LYS A 81 -3.83 -20.92 9.02
C LYS A 81 -2.77 -21.35 10.04
N PRO A 82 -3.06 -22.34 10.90
CA PRO A 82 -2.07 -22.88 11.81
C PRO A 82 -0.84 -23.39 11.06
N THR A 83 0.34 -22.99 11.51
CA THR A 83 1.60 -23.39 10.89
C THR A 83 2.70 -23.49 11.96
N LEU A 84 3.61 -24.43 11.77
CA LEU A 84 4.78 -24.61 12.62
C LEU A 84 5.99 -23.77 12.17
N ARG A 85 5.84 -22.93 11.14
CA ARG A 85 6.95 -22.10 10.61
C ARG A 85 7.40 -21.06 11.63
N PRO A 86 8.68 -21.04 12.05
CA PRO A 86 9.19 -20.08 13.03
C PRO A 86 9.03 -18.61 12.58
N THR A 87 9.09 -18.37 11.27
CA THR A 87 8.90 -17.04 10.68
C THR A 87 7.50 -16.47 10.96
N MET A 88 6.46 -17.32 10.92
CA MET A 88 5.10 -16.92 11.24
C MET A 88 4.97 -16.52 12.71
N TRP A 89 5.53 -17.30 13.62
CA TRP A 89 5.51 -17.01 15.05
C TRP A 89 6.28 -15.74 15.38
N SER A 90 7.44 -15.52 14.76
CA SER A 90 8.20 -14.28 14.87
C SER A 90 7.39 -13.06 14.38
N TRP A 91 6.67 -13.20 13.26
CA TRP A 91 5.81 -12.16 12.73
C TRP A 91 4.64 -11.86 13.67
N LEU A 92 3.92 -12.88 14.15
CA LEU A 92 2.82 -12.74 15.09
C LEU A 92 3.26 -12.06 16.39
N TRP A 93 4.44 -12.42 16.91
CA TRP A 93 5.01 -11.78 18.08
C TRP A 93 5.30 -10.29 17.87
N ARG A 94 5.90 -9.94 16.74
CA ARG A 94 6.14 -8.53 16.37
C ARG A 94 4.82 -7.78 16.22
N PHE A 95 3.84 -8.37 15.57
CA PHE A 95 2.50 -7.81 15.41
C PHE A 95 1.86 -7.55 16.79
N TYR A 96 1.85 -8.54 17.66
CA TYR A 96 1.33 -8.43 19.02
C TYR A 96 1.97 -7.27 19.80
N ARG A 97 3.29 -7.13 19.73
CA ARG A 97 4.01 -6.04 20.41
C ARG A 97 3.60 -4.64 19.94
N HIS A 98 3.01 -4.52 18.75
CA HIS A 98 2.52 -3.26 18.21
C HIS A 98 1.00 -3.07 18.41
N CYS A 99 0.29 -4.03 18.97
CA CYS A 99 -1.13 -3.92 19.32
C CYS A 99 -1.32 -3.11 20.62
N ASN A 100 -0.82 -1.88 20.64
CA ASN A 100 -0.93 -0.96 21.76
C ASN A 100 -1.18 0.48 21.27
N GLU A 101 -1.73 1.29 22.15
CA GLU A 101 -2.12 2.67 21.82
C GLU A 101 -0.95 3.55 21.31
N PRO A 102 0.25 3.56 21.95
CA PRO A 102 1.35 4.39 21.45
C PRO A 102 1.82 4.01 20.05
N ALA A 103 1.81 2.72 19.70
CA ALA A 103 2.16 2.28 18.35
C ALA A 103 1.09 2.67 17.33
N GLN A 104 -0.18 2.52 17.70
CA GLN A 104 -1.31 2.93 16.86
C GLN A 104 -1.30 4.44 16.58
N LEU A 105 -1.09 5.27 17.61
CA LEU A 105 -1.02 6.72 17.45
C LEU A 105 0.13 7.15 16.52
N ARG A 106 1.32 6.57 16.68
CA ARG A 106 2.44 6.83 15.75
C ARG A 106 2.10 6.45 14.31
N GLY A 107 1.47 5.30 14.12
CA GLY A 107 1.01 4.86 12.80
C GLY A 107 -0.03 5.80 12.21
N LEU A 108 -1.01 6.23 13.00
CA LEU A 108 -2.03 7.22 12.58
C LEU A 108 -1.40 8.55 12.16
N GLN A 109 -0.45 9.06 12.93
CA GLN A 109 0.25 10.31 12.59
C GLN A 109 1.01 10.20 11.27
N ALA A 110 1.75 9.11 11.06
CA ALA A 110 2.46 8.87 9.82
C ALA A 110 1.51 8.73 8.61
N MET A 111 0.41 8.01 8.77
CA MET A 111 -0.60 7.87 7.72
C MET A 111 -1.35 9.17 7.45
N ALA A 112 -1.67 9.95 8.47
CA ALA A 112 -2.30 11.26 8.30
C ALA A 112 -1.41 12.22 7.51
N GLU A 113 -0.11 12.21 7.75
CA GLU A 113 0.86 13.02 7.01
C GLU A 113 0.91 12.65 5.52
N LEU A 114 0.98 11.35 5.21
CA LEU A 114 0.92 10.86 3.82
C LEU A 114 -0.42 11.22 3.16
N ASN A 115 -1.53 10.99 3.86
CA ASN A 115 -2.87 11.17 3.32
C ASN A 115 -3.25 12.63 3.07
N ARG A 116 -2.61 13.57 3.75
CA ARG A 116 -2.81 15.01 3.53
C ARG A 116 -2.61 15.40 2.07
N HIS A 117 -1.69 14.73 1.38
CA HIS A 117 -1.31 15.03 0.01
C HIS A 117 -2.04 14.18 -1.04
N VAL A 118 -2.76 13.13 -0.63
CA VAL A 118 -3.37 12.18 -1.58
C VAL A 118 -4.36 12.86 -2.52
N LEU A 119 -5.36 13.57 -1.98
CA LEU A 119 -6.40 14.21 -2.80
C LEU A 119 -5.86 15.36 -3.65
N PRO A 120 -5.04 16.30 -3.12
CA PRO A 120 -4.44 17.35 -3.95
C PRO A 120 -3.61 16.80 -5.10
N LEU A 121 -2.72 15.84 -4.82
CA LEU A 121 -1.87 15.23 -5.85
C LEU A 121 -2.66 14.43 -6.88
N THR A 122 -3.70 13.70 -6.46
CA THR A 122 -4.58 12.98 -7.39
C THR A 122 -5.30 13.95 -8.33
N ARG A 123 -5.85 15.06 -7.81
CA ARG A 123 -6.50 16.08 -8.64
C ARG A 123 -5.54 16.73 -9.62
N GLU A 124 -4.35 17.07 -9.16
CA GLU A 124 -3.30 17.63 -10.00
C GLU A 124 -2.92 16.66 -11.13
N LEU A 125 -2.72 15.37 -10.81
CA LEU A 125 -2.41 14.32 -11.79
C LEU A 125 -3.50 14.23 -12.86
N VAL A 126 -4.77 14.11 -12.45
CA VAL A 126 -5.93 13.99 -13.35
C VAL A 126 -6.02 15.21 -14.27
N GLN A 127 -5.87 16.43 -13.73
CA GLN A 127 -5.94 17.67 -14.51
C GLN A 127 -4.78 17.82 -15.46
N ARG A 128 -3.54 17.59 -14.99
CA ARG A 128 -2.32 17.74 -15.78
C ARG A 128 -2.28 16.81 -16.99
N HIS A 129 -2.70 15.57 -16.80
CA HIS A 129 -2.62 14.53 -17.83
C HIS A 129 -3.96 14.27 -18.50
N GLN A 130 -5.00 15.09 -18.22
CA GLN A 130 -6.33 14.99 -18.83
C GLN A 130 -6.91 13.57 -18.76
N ILE A 131 -6.74 12.92 -17.59
CA ILE A 131 -7.24 11.57 -17.37
C ILE A 131 -8.76 11.63 -17.25
N ASP A 132 -9.44 10.87 -18.11
CA ASP A 132 -10.88 10.68 -18.03
C ASP A 132 -11.22 9.60 -17.01
N CYS A 133 -11.85 9.97 -15.87
CA CYS A 133 -12.20 9.08 -14.76
C CYS A 133 -13.48 9.52 -14.04
#